data_e93ff0507fbaa27f5efc3259ecff599a
#
_entry.id   e93ff0507fbaa27f5efc3259ecff599a
#
_cell.length_a   1.000
_cell.length_b   1.000
_cell.length_c   1.000
_cell.angle_alpha   90.00
_cell.angle_beta   90.00
_cell.angle_gamma   90.00
#
_symmetry.space_group_name_H-M   'P 1'
#
loop_
_entity.id
_entity.type
_entity.pdbx_description
1 polymer ?
#
loop_
_entity_poly.entity_id
_entity_poly.type
_entity_poly.pdbx_seq_one_letter_code
_entity_poly.pdbx_strand_id
1 'polypeptide(L)'
;MKFLKKLFLSIAFLAVTTFGTTSANAGCKVHLGDFDWDSANIHTAIAGYIIEKGYGCTVESTKGSTTPIMAALFDQQIDIITEVWRDNLVQLIEDNLAKGNIIELGVNTPSSTQGFYVDKPTADKYGL
;
A
#
# COMPACT_ATOMS: atom_id res chain seq x y z
N MET A 1 26.32 -60.67 -3.33
CA MET A 1 25.65 -59.70 -4.23
C MET A 1 24.26 -59.21 -3.77
N LYS A 2 23.58 -59.89 -2.85
CA LYS A 2 22.24 -59.45 -2.34
C LYS A 2 22.29 -58.37 -1.27
N PHE A 3 23.41 -58.23 -0.55
CA PHE A 3 23.58 -57.23 0.53
C PHE A 3 23.86 -55.82 -0.01
N LEU A 4 24.60 -55.71 -1.12
CA LEU A 4 24.92 -54.41 -1.72
C LEU A 4 23.70 -53.73 -2.37
N LYS A 5 22.73 -54.49 -2.90
CA LYS A 5 21.50 -53.95 -3.49
C LYS A 5 20.55 -53.36 -2.45
N LYS A 6 20.55 -53.88 -1.21
CA LYS A 6 19.74 -53.33 -0.13
C LYS A 6 20.31 -52.04 0.45
N LEU A 7 21.64 -51.89 0.40
CA LEU A 7 22.32 -50.66 0.87
C LEU A 7 22.08 -49.47 -0.05
N PHE A 8 22.03 -49.71 -1.39
CA PHE A 8 21.75 -48.65 -2.35
C PHE A 8 20.28 -48.19 -2.34
N LEU A 9 19.34 -49.04 -1.95
CA LEU A 9 17.92 -48.66 -1.85
C LEU A 9 17.61 -47.83 -0.62
N SER A 10 18.39 -47.96 0.47
CA SER A 10 18.22 -47.18 1.69
C SER A 10 18.81 -45.77 1.62
N ILE A 11 19.81 -45.55 0.76
CA ILE A 11 20.43 -44.24 0.55
C ILE A 11 19.59 -43.35 -0.37
N ALA A 12 18.81 -43.94 -1.29
CA ALA A 12 17.94 -43.20 -2.20
C ALA A 12 16.71 -42.59 -1.52
N PHE A 13 16.33 -43.06 -0.32
CA PHE A 13 15.13 -42.55 0.39
C PHE A 13 15.41 -41.38 1.36
N LEU A 14 16.68 -41.08 1.62
CA LEU A 14 17.08 -40.00 2.54
C LEU A 14 17.38 -38.67 1.85
N ALA A 15 17.30 -38.61 0.52
CA ALA A 15 17.66 -37.42 -0.27
C ALA A 15 16.47 -36.54 -0.69
N VAL A 16 15.24 -36.76 -0.17
CA VAL A 16 14.01 -36.10 -0.66
C VAL A 16 13.40 -35.10 0.33
N THR A 17 14.06 -34.79 1.46
CA THR A 17 13.44 -33.93 2.46
C THR A 17 14.16 -32.60 2.73
N THR A 18 14.83 -32.02 1.76
CA THR A 18 15.33 -30.64 1.90
C THR A 18 14.98 -29.79 0.69
N PHE A 19 13.75 -29.89 0.21
CA PHE A 19 13.17 -28.71 -0.43
C PHE A 19 12.72 -27.81 0.69
N GLY A 20 13.69 -27.14 1.31
CA GLY A 20 13.44 -25.96 2.08
C GLY A 20 12.64 -25.03 1.17
N THR A 21 11.44 -24.69 1.58
CA THR A 21 10.71 -23.54 1.06
C THR A 21 11.58 -22.33 1.30
N THR A 22 12.53 -22.06 0.40
CA THR A 22 13.07 -20.72 0.28
C THR A 22 11.87 -19.88 -0.14
N SER A 23 11.26 -19.22 0.83
CA SER A 23 10.41 -18.08 0.56
C SER A 23 11.26 -17.16 -0.29
N ALA A 24 11.02 -17.18 -1.60
CA ALA A 24 11.62 -16.24 -2.54
C ALA A 24 10.96 -14.87 -2.27
N ASN A 25 11.26 -14.31 -1.10
CA ASN A 25 10.92 -12.94 -0.75
C ASN A 25 12.12 -12.04 -1.08
N ALA A 26 12.78 -12.37 -2.19
CA ALA A 26 13.88 -11.58 -2.70
C ALA A 26 13.33 -10.24 -3.19
N GLY A 27 13.32 -9.23 -2.31
CA GLY A 27 13.35 -7.86 -2.75
C GLY A 27 12.02 -7.16 -2.97
N CYS A 28 10.92 -7.59 -2.35
CA CYS A 28 9.72 -6.75 -2.32
C CYS A 28 10.00 -5.47 -1.52
N LYS A 29 9.97 -4.33 -2.19
CA LYS A 29 10.10 -3.01 -1.60
C LYS A 29 8.92 -2.17 -2.05
N VAL A 30 8.26 -1.50 -1.10
CA VAL A 30 7.10 -0.65 -1.35
C VAL A 30 7.38 0.74 -0.76
N HIS A 31 7.16 1.77 -1.55
CA HIS A 31 7.31 3.15 -1.15
C HIS A 31 5.93 3.79 -1.00
N LEU A 32 5.59 4.21 0.22
CA LEU A 32 4.32 4.84 0.54
C LEU A 32 4.44 6.37 0.51
N GLY A 33 3.42 7.02 -0.06
CA GLY A 33 3.21 8.46 0.13
C GLY A 33 2.43 8.71 1.41
N ASP A 34 2.97 9.56 2.29
CA ASP A 34 2.39 9.90 3.57
C ASP A 34 2.09 11.39 3.61
N PHE A 35 0.82 11.77 3.51
CA PHE A 35 0.43 13.16 3.60
C PHE A 35 0.65 13.71 5.01
N ASP A 36 0.74 15.04 5.13
CA ASP A 36 1.12 15.75 6.34
C ASP A 36 -0.06 16.05 7.30
N TRP A 37 -1.09 15.19 7.29
CA TRP A 37 -2.22 15.24 8.24
C TRP A 37 -2.47 13.89 8.92
N ASP A 38 -3.09 13.93 10.10
CA ASP A 38 -3.13 12.80 11.03
C ASP A 38 -3.82 11.55 10.49
N SER A 39 -4.95 11.67 9.79
CA SER A 39 -5.65 10.49 9.27
C SER A 39 -4.81 9.76 8.20
N ALA A 40 -4.16 10.48 7.31
CA ALA A 40 -3.28 9.89 6.31
C ALA A 40 -2.09 9.18 6.97
N ASN A 41 -1.50 9.77 8.01
CA ASN A 41 -0.40 9.13 8.75
C ASN A 41 -0.84 7.81 9.39
N ILE A 42 -2.05 7.74 9.94
CA ILE A 42 -2.62 6.51 10.52
C ILE A 42 -2.82 5.46 9.43
N HIS A 43 -3.46 5.82 8.32
CA HIS A 43 -3.71 4.90 7.20
C HIS A 43 -2.39 4.39 6.59
N THR A 44 -1.42 5.27 6.39
CA THR A 44 -0.08 4.90 5.88
C THR A 44 0.65 3.95 6.84
N ALA A 45 0.59 4.22 8.15
CA ALA A 45 1.20 3.34 9.15
C ALA A 45 0.55 1.95 9.18
N ILE A 46 -0.78 1.87 9.08
CA ILE A 46 -1.52 0.60 9.03
C ILE A 46 -1.16 -0.18 7.76
N ALA A 47 -1.17 0.48 6.60
CA ALA A 47 -0.81 -0.14 5.33
C ALA A 47 0.64 -0.66 5.36
N GLY A 48 1.57 0.16 5.83
CA GLY A 48 2.97 -0.23 5.99
C GLY A 48 3.14 -1.45 6.87
N TYR A 49 2.47 -1.47 8.03
CA TYR A 49 2.49 -2.63 8.93
C TYR A 49 1.97 -3.91 8.26
N ILE A 50 0.85 -3.84 7.54
CA ILE A 50 0.28 -4.99 6.83
C ILE A 50 1.22 -5.47 5.74
N ILE A 51 1.82 -4.55 4.97
CA ILE A 51 2.76 -4.87 3.89
C ILE A 51 4.01 -5.54 4.45
N GLU A 52 4.58 -5.02 5.54
CA GLU A 52 5.76 -5.62 6.18
C GLU A 52 5.46 -6.97 6.82
N LYS A 53 4.40 -7.06 7.64
CA LYS A 53 4.12 -8.27 8.44
C LYS A 53 3.33 -9.32 7.68
N GLY A 54 2.45 -8.91 6.77
CA GLY A 54 1.62 -9.82 5.99
C GLY A 54 2.31 -10.33 4.73
N TYR A 55 3.09 -9.49 4.07
CA TYR A 55 3.72 -9.80 2.79
C TYR A 55 5.25 -9.91 2.87
N GLY A 56 5.86 -9.50 3.98
CA GLY A 56 7.31 -9.56 4.20
C GLY A 56 8.11 -8.58 3.33
N CYS A 57 7.48 -7.54 2.82
CA CYS A 57 8.14 -6.50 2.04
C CYS A 57 8.87 -5.50 2.95
N THR A 58 9.89 -4.84 2.40
CA THR A 58 10.45 -3.64 3.03
C THR A 58 9.59 -2.45 2.67
N VAL A 59 9.21 -1.63 3.64
CA VAL A 59 8.41 -0.42 3.42
C VAL A 59 9.24 0.82 3.72
N GLU A 60 9.19 1.77 2.79
CA GLU A 60 9.65 3.15 3.00
C GLU A 60 8.47 4.10 2.85
N SER A 61 8.52 5.27 3.47
CA SER A 61 7.52 6.31 3.28
C SER A 61 8.17 7.69 3.10
N THR A 62 7.55 8.51 2.26
CA THR A 62 7.92 9.92 2.11
C THR A 62 6.74 10.78 2.56
N LYS A 63 7.00 11.64 3.55
CA LYS A 63 6.02 12.58 4.08
C LYS A 63 6.05 13.90 3.33
N GLY A 64 4.86 14.45 3.05
CA GLY A 64 4.76 15.75 2.41
C GLY A 64 3.33 16.22 2.17
N SER A 65 3.21 17.43 1.67
CA SER A 65 1.91 18.00 1.28
C SER A 65 1.38 17.36 -0.02
N THR A 66 0.12 17.62 -0.33
CA THR A 66 -0.60 16.98 -1.45
C THR A 66 0.14 17.07 -2.77
N THR A 67 0.57 18.26 -3.18
CA THR A 67 1.13 18.47 -4.53
C THR A 67 2.40 17.65 -4.79
N PRO A 68 3.46 17.69 -3.96
CA PRO A 68 4.67 16.91 -4.23
C PRO A 68 4.44 15.40 -4.09
N ILE A 69 3.62 14.95 -3.16
CA ILE A 69 3.34 13.51 -2.97
C ILE A 69 2.55 12.96 -4.17
N MET A 70 1.53 13.69 -4.66
CA MET A 70 0.79 13.28 -5.86
C MET A 70 1.68 13.30 -7.11
N ALA A 71 2.55 14.28 -7.25
CA ALA A 71 3.51 14.30 -8.37
C ALA A 71 4.43 13.09 -8.34
N ALA A 72 4.97 12.75 -7.18
CA ALA A 72 5.83 11.58 -7.01
C ALA A 72 5.10 10.24 -7.31
N LEU A 73 3.80 10.13 -7.01
CA LEU A 73 2.98 8.98 -7.41
C LEU A 73 2.83 8.91 -8.95
N PHE A 74 2.53 10.03 -9.61
CA PHE A 74 2.36 10.07 -11.06
C PHE A 74 3.67 9.78 -11.80
N ASP A 75 4.81 10.16 -11.22
CA ASP A 75 6.16 9.90 -11.72
C ASP A 75 6.71 8.53 -11.28
N GLN A 76 5.88 7.67 -10.67
CA GLN A 76 6.23 6.31 -10.23
C GLN A 76 7.40 6.26 -9.23
N GLN A 77 7.59 7.34 -8.45
CA GLN A 77 8.56 7.40 -7.35
C GLN A 77 7.94 6.93 -6.02
N ILE A 78 6.63 6.90 -5.95
CA ILE A 78 5.81 6.38 -4.85
C ILE A 78 4.88 5.33 -5.44
N ASP A 79 4.73 4.21 -4.74
CA ASP A 79 3.92 3.08 -5.21
C ASP A 79 2.46 3.20 -4.75
N ILE A 80 2.21 3.65 -3.51
CA ILE A 80 0.88 3.67 -2.91
C ILE A 80 0.67 4.95 -2.10
N ILE A 81 -0.51 5.54 -2.25
CA ILE A 81 -1.06 6.55 -1.33
C ILE A 81 -2.36 5.99 -0.75
N THR A 82 -2.52 6.08 0.56
CA THR A 82 -3.61 5.43 1.30
C THR A 82 -4.85 6.31 1.48
N GLU A 83 -4.72 7.63 1.35
CA GLU A 83 -5.82 8.58 1.52
C GLU A 83 -5.69 9.74 0.53
N VAL A 84 -6.60 9.80 -0.44
CA VAL A 84 -6.68 10.90 -1.41
C VAL A 84 -8.07 11.52 -1.35
N TRP A 85 -8.13 12.83 -1.14
CA TRP A 85 -9.37 13.61 -1.19
C TRP A 85 -9.68 13.98 -2.63
N ARG A 86 -10.31 13.03 -3.33
CA ARG A 86 -10.51 13.03 -4.77
C ARG A 86 -11.22 14.28 -5.29
N ASP A 87 -12.24 14.75 -4.58
CA ASP A 87 -13.08 15.87 -5.02
C ASP A 87 -12.27 17.18 -5.25
N ASN A 88 -11.15 17.32 -4.56
CA ASN A 88 -10.25 18.47 -4.73
C ASN A 88 -9.30 18.32 -5.94
N LEU A 89 -9.21 17.12 -6.54
CA LEU A 89 -8.19 16.73 -7.51
C LEU A 89 -8.78 16.01 -8.73
N VAL A 90 -10.09 16.13 -8.96
CA VAL A 90 -10.83 15.32 -9.95
C VAL A 90 -10.12 15.26 -11.29
N GLN A 91 -9.85 16.42 -11.93
CA GLN A 91 -9.23 16.45 -13.25
C GLN A 91 -7.85 15.82 -13.27
N LEU A 92 -7.04 16.09 -12.25
CA LEU A 92 -5.68 15.54 -12.14
C LEU A 92 -5.69 14.02 -12.02
N ILE A 93 -6.60 13.48 -11.23
CA ILE A 93 -6.76 12.03 -11.03
C ILE A 93 -7.28 11.38 -12.31
N GLU A 94 -8.34 11.91 -12.91
CA GLU A 94 -8.92 11.38 -14.15
C GLU A 94 -7.88 11.36 -15.30
N ASP A 95 -7.10 12.41 -15.46
CA ASP A 95 -6.05 12.47 -16.48
C ASP A 95 -4.99 11.39 -16.30
N ASN A 96 -4.61 11.09 -15.04
CA ASN A 96 -3.60 10.08 -14.75
C ASN A 96 -4.15 8.65 -14.78
N LEU A 97 -5.43 8.44 -14.44
CA LEU A 97 -6.14 7.18 -14.65
C LEU A 97 -6.24 6.88 -16.16
N ALA A 98 -6.63 7.86 -16.97
CA ALA A 98 -6.75 7.70 -18.42
C ALA A 98 -5.41 7.39 -19.11
N LYS A 99 -4.31 7.91 -18.59
CA LYS A 99 -2.94 7.61 -19.05
C LYS A 99 -2.41 6.27 -18.56
N GLY A 100 -3.08 5.63 -17.59
CA GLY A 100 -2.60 4.41 -16.95
C GLY A 100 -1.43 4.61 -15.99
N ASN A 101 -1.17 5.85 -15.56
CA ASN A 101 -0.10 6.15 -14.60
C ASN A 101 -0.44 5.68 -13.19
N ILE A 102 -1.73 5.62 -12.86
CA ILE A 102 -2.24 5.18 -11.56
C ILE A 102 -3.45 4.28 -11.73
N ILE A 103 -3.78 3.55 -10.68
CA ILE A 103 -5.04 2.81 -10.52
C ILE A 103 -5.69 3.19 -9.20
N GLU A 104 -7.01 3.25 -9.17
CA GLU A 104 -7.78 3.40 -7.94
C GLU A 104 -8.11 2.01 -7.38
N LEU A 105 -7.66 1.73 -6.15
CA LEU A 105 -7.87 0.44 -5.51
C LEU A 105 -9.23 0.34 -4.79
N GLY A 106 -9.81 1.46 -4.41
CA GLY A 106 -11.08 1.53 -3.74
C GLY A 106 -11.28 2.77 -2.88
N VAL A 107 -12.47 2.87 -2.30
CA VAL A 107 -12.85 3.97 -1.41
C VAL A 107 -12.49 3.62 0.03
N ASN A 108 -11.64 4.42 0.63
CA ASN A 108 -11.17 4.22 2.00
C ASN A 108 -12.20 4.67 3.05
N THR A 109 -12.85 5.82 2.82
CA THR A 109 -13.81 6.43 3.76
C THR A 109 -15.14 6.73 3.06
N PRO A 110 -16.00 5.72 2.85
CA PRO A 110 -17.19 5.85 2.00
C PRO A 110 -18.26 6.81 2.56
N SER A 111 -18.21 7.11 3.86
CA SER A 111 -19.15 8.05 4.51
C SER A 111 -18.58 9.45 4.72
N SER A 112 -17.41 9.72 4.17
CA SER A 112 -16.77 11.03 4.27
C SER A 112 -17.40 12.01 3.28
N THR A 113 -17.77 13.19 3.77
CA THR A 113 -18.30 14.29 2.97
C THR A 113 -17.45 15.54 3.15
N GLN A 114 -17.29 16.30 2.08
CA GLN A 114 -16.61 17.59 2.11
C GLN A 114 -17.63 18.72 1.96
N GLY A 115 -17.39 19.85 2.64
CA GLY A 115 -18.29 21.00 2.56
C GLY A 115 -17.79 22.16 3.39
N PHE A 116 -18.51 23.27 3.28
CA PHE A 116 -18.36 24.38 4.20
C PHE A 116 -19.21 24.13 5.44
N TYR A 117 -18.61 24.26 6.60
CA TYR A 117 -19.27 24.09 7.88
C TYR A 117 -19.17 25.38 8.69
N VAL A 118 -20.24 25.69 9.38
CA VAL A 118 -20.33 26.82 10.31
C VAL A 118 -20.93 26.30 11.62
N ASP A 119 -20.51 26.84 12.73
CA ASP A 119 -21.11 26.48 14.03
C ASP A 119 -22.58 26.94 14.11
N LYS A 120 -23.38 26.22 14.90
CA LYS A 120 -24.81 26.49 15.00
C LYS A 120 -25.14 27.91 15.48
N PRO A 121 -24.46 28.50 16.49
CA PRO A 121 -24.68 29.87 16.88
C PRO A 121 -24.47 30.89 15.76
N THR A 122 -23.45 30.66 14.91
CA THR A 122 -23.20 31.52 13.75
C THR A 122 -24.26 31.34 12.68
N ALA A 123 -24.67 30.10 12.37
CA ALA A 123 -25.75 29.83 11.44
C ALA A 123 -27.06 30.51 11.88
N ASP A 124 -27.44 30.38 13.16
CA ASP A 124 -28.65 30.98 13.72
C ASP A 124 -28.59 32.52 13.67
N LYS A 125 -27.42 33.11 13.93
CA LYS A 125 -27.24 34.56 13.91
C LYS A 125 -27.39 35.16 12.51
N TYR A 126 -26.96 34.46 11.48
CA TYR A 126 -26.94 34.97 10.11
C TYR A 126 -28.01 34.34 9.20
N GLY A 127 -28.84 33.44 9.72
CA GLY A 127 -29.91 32.79 8.96
C GLY A 127 -29.41 31.85 7.87
N LEU A 128 -28.32 31.13 8.12
CA LEU A 128 -27.70 30.18 7.18
C LEU A 128 -28.31 28.78 7.29
#